data_312e0204b147d083aebd20cbad7d5c1b
#
_entry.id   312e0204b147d083aebd20cbad7d5c1b
#
_cell.length_a   1.000
_cell.length_b   1.000
_cell.length_c   1.000
_cell.angle_alpha   90.00
_cell.angle_beta   90.00
_cell.angle_gamma   90.00
#
_symmetry.space_group_name_H-M   'P 1'
#
loop_
_entity.id
_entity.type
_entity.pdbx_description
1 polymer ?
#
loop_
_entity_poly.entity_id
_entity_poly.type
_entity_poly.pdbx_seq_one_letter_code
_entity_poly.pdbx_strand_id
1 'polypeptide(L)'
;RQRGDGLSRQWLQRLQQLPYVFQGEGWVATHAGFDDSGRPDLHIREPFWDHYNGRYGRVIVGHTPRPAVECQGHIVMIDTGAVYGGLLSAFCPETDAVVQVHGPRVISESPAQQRELATRLPC
;
A
#
# COMPACT_ATOMS: atom_id res chain seq x y z
N ARG A 1 -8.38 21.61 -26.75
CA ARG A 1 -8.51 21.71 -25.29
C ARG A 1 -7.43 20.83 -24.66
N GLN A 2 -6.39 21.45 -24.18
CA GLN A 2 -5.46 20.76 -23.29
C GLN A 2 -6.25 20.42 -22.03
N ARG A 3 -6.51 19.14 -21.81
CA ARG A 3 -6.84 18.65 -20.47
C ARG A 3 -5.57 18.86 -19.65
N GLY A 4 -5.65 19.73 -18.67
CA GLY A 4 -4.58 19.85 -17.70
C GLY A 4 -4.48 18.56 -16.91
N ASP A 5 -3.59 17.65 -17.32
CA ASP A 5 -3.31 16.38 -16.65
C ASP A 5 -2.48 16.59 -15.37
N GLY A 6 -2.58 17.75 -14.75
CA GLY A 6 -1.91 18.07 -13.50
C GLY A 6 -2.88 18.04 -12.32
N LEU A 7 -2.45 17.43 -11.21
CA LEU A 7 -3.10 17.62 -9.92
C LEU A 7 -3.25 19.12 -9.65
N SER A 8 -4.41 19.53 -9.17
CA SER A 8 -4.61 20.93 -8.78
C SER A 8 -3.55 21.34 -7.74
N ARG A 9 -3.18 22.64 -7.73
CA ARG A 9 -2.23 23.19 -6.76
C ARG A 9 -2.61 22.84 -5.31
N GLN A 10 -3.90 22.80 -5.02
CA GLN A 10 -4.44 22.45 -3.71
C GLN A 10 -4.14 20.98 -3.33
N TRP A 11 -4.25 20.05 -4.28
CA TRP A 11 -3.90 18.65 -4.05
C TRP A 11 -2.39 18.46 -3.86
N LEU A 12 -1.57 19.15 -4.65
CA LEU A 12 -0.11 19.10 -4.48
C LEU A 12 0.31 19.59 -3.10
N GLN A 13 -0.27 20.68 -2.62
CA GLN A 13 -0.01 21.19 -1.27
C GLN A 13 -0.42 20.18 -0.18
N ARG A 14 -1.57 19.51 -0.33
CA ARG A 14 -2.01 18.48 0.61
C ARG A 14 -1.05 17.29 0.63
N LEU A 15 -0.63 16.81 -0.55
CA LEU A 15 0.31 15.69 -0.65
C LEU A 15 1.67 16.00 -0.02
N GLN A 16 2.16 17.24 -0.19
CA GLN A 16 3.41 17.68 0.42
C GLN A 16 3.37 17.75 1.95
N GLN A 17 2.18 17.85 2.53
CA GLN A 17 1.98 17.91 3.99
C GLN A 17 1.73 16.54 4.62
N LEU A 18 1.60 15.48 3.81
CA LEU A 18 1.40 14.14 4.34
C LEU A 18 2.63 13.65 5.10
N PRO A 19 2.44 12.97 6.23
CA PRO A 19 3.55 12.37 6.95
C PRO A 19 4.15 11.19 6.16
N TYR A 20 5.44 10.91 6.37
CA TYR A 20 6.10 9.73 5.82
C TYR A 20 5.65 8.43 6.51
N VAL A 21 5.18 8.54 7.74
CA VAL A 21 4.75 7.42 8.56
C VAL A 21 3.43 7.77 9.23
N PHE A 22 2.48 6.87 9.16
CA PHE A 22 1.26 6.92 9.96
C PHE A 22 1.35 5.87 11.06
N GLN A 23 1.10 6.27 12.30
CA GLN A 23 1.21 5.39 13.46
C GLN A 23 -0.16 5.07 14.05
N GLY A 24 -0.46 3.78 14.16
CA GLY A 24 -1.58 3.25 14.91
C GLY A 24 -1.12 2.57 16.22
N GLU A 25 -2.02 1.87 16.88
CA GLU A 25 -1.72 1.12 18.08
C GLU A 25 -1.10 -0.24 17.71
N GLY A 26 0.19 -0.39 17.95
CA GLY A 26 0.95 -1.60 17.65
C GLY A 26 1.30 -1.79 16.16
N TRP A 27 1.07 -0.78 15.33
CA TRP A 27 1.42 -0.82 13.92
C TRP A 27 1.79 0.54 13.37
N VAL A 28 2.53 0.54 12.29
CA VAL A 28 2.83 1.73 11.49
C VAL A 28 2.57 1.45 10.02
N ALA A 29 2.25 2.49 9.26
CA ALA A 29 2.17 2.42 7.81
C ALA A 29 3.16 3.40 7.19
N THR A 30 3.88 2.97 6.17
CA THR A 30 4.82 3.79 5.40
C THR A 30 4.83 3.33 3.95
N HIS A 31 5.40 4.14 3.05
CA HIS A 31 5.34 3.82 1.62
C HIS A 31 6.07 2.51 1.29
N ALA A 32 7.34 2.36 1.67
CA ALA A 32 8.15 1.20 1.29
C ALA A 32 8.82 0.48 2.48
N GLY A 33 9.22 1.20 3.50
CA GLY A 33 9.87 0.64 4.67
C GLY A 33 10.78 1.63 5.39
N PHE A 34 11.74 1.09 6.12
CA PHE A 34 12.71 1.86 6.90
C PHE A 34 14.14 1.42 6.58
N ASP A 35 15.07 2.36 6.60
CA ASP A 35 16.50 2.07 6.52
C ASP A 35 17.03 1.49 7.85
N ASP A 36 18.30 1.10 7.87
CA ASP A 36 18.94 0.51 9.06
C ASP A 36 19.01 1.47 10.27
N SER A 37 18.89 2.77 10.01
CA SER A 37 18.80 3.80 11.07
C SER A 37 17.37 4.00 11.61
N GLY A 38 16.39 3.35 11.00
CA GLY A 38 14.99 3.47 11.35
C GLY A 38 14.30 4.68 10.75
N ARG A 39 14.85 5.27 9.70
CA ARG A 39 14.21 6.36 8.94
C ARG A 39 13.39 5.80 7.78
N PRO A 40 12.24 6.42 7.45
CA PRO A 40 11.48 6.01 6.27
C PRO A 40 12.33 6.11 5.00
N ASP A 41 12.34 5.02 4.22
CA ASP A 41 12.95 4.96 2.90
C ASP A 41 11.85 4.68 1.88
N LEU A 42 11.74 5.53 0.87
CA LEU A 42 10.66 5.44 -0.13
C LEU A 42 10.92 4.42 -1.23
N HIS A 43 12.11 3.82 -1.27
CA HIS A 43 12.55 2.93 -2.35
C HIS A 43 13.05 1.56 -1.88
N ILE A 44 13.15 1.35 -0.58
CA ILE A 44 13.68 0.12 -0.01
C ILE A 44 12.79 -1.09 -0.34
N ARG A 45 13.38 -2.25 -0.50
CA ARG A 45 12.71 -3.54 -0.78
C ARG A 45 13.28 -4.62 0.12
N GLU A 46 13.96 -5.63 -0.48
CA GLU A 46 14.46 -6.82 0.23
C GLU A 46 15.30 -6.53 1.47
N PRO A 47 16.19 -5.53 1.49
CA PRO A 47 16.95 -5.25 2.72
C PRO A 47 16.07 -4.95 3.92
N PHE A 48 14.94 -4.25 3.72
CA PHE A 48 13.97 -4.02 4.78
C PHE A 48 13.20 -5.30 5.15
N TRP A 49 12.73 -6.05 4.15
CA TRP A 49 11.95 -7.27 4.40
C TRP A 49 12.75 -8.34 5.12
N ASP A 50 14.04 -8.46 4.81
CA ASP A 50 14.92 -9.49 5.35
C ASP A 50 15.49 -9.12 6.73
N HIS A 51 15.66 -7.83 7.01
CA HIS A 51 16.38 -7.37 8.20
C HIS A 51 15.51 -6.68 9.25
N TYR A 52 14.22 -6.47 8.95
CA TYR A 52 13.34 -5.79 9.89
C TYR A 52 13.15 -6.60 11.17
N ASN A 53 13.45 -5.98 12.30
CA ASN A 53 13.48 -6.62 13.62
C ASN A 53 12.21 -6.43 14.46
N GLY A 54 11.18 -5.82 13.91
CA GLY A 54 9.92 -5.58 14.65
C GLY A 54 9.92 -4.36 15.57
N ARG A 55 10.92 -3.48 15.50
CA ARG A 55 11.07 -2.33 16.42
C ARG A 55 9.87 -1.39 16.47
N TYR A 56 9.10 -1.29 15.41
CA TYR A 56 7.89 -0.47 15.30
C TYR A 56 6.60 -1.30 15.36
N GLY A 57 6.69 -2.58 15.75
CA GLY A 57 5.59 -3.51 15.66
C GLY A 57 5.31 -3.93 14.22
N ARG A 58 4.04 -4.10 13.87
CA ARG A 58 3.64 -4.42 12.50
C ARG A 58 3.85 -3.22 11.58
N VAL A 59 4.46 -3.43 10.42
CA VAL A 59 4.67 -2.40 9.41
C VAL A 59 3.87 -2.74 8.15
N ILE A 60 3.06 -1.79 7.69
CA ILE A 60 2.25 -1.93 6.49
C ILE A 60 2.90 -1.11 5.38
N VAL A 61 3.20 -1.74 4.25
CA VAL A 61 3.91 -1.14 3.12
C VAL A 61 3.23 -1.39 1.78
N GLY A 62 3.48 -0.50 0.84
CA GLY A 62 3.18 -0.63 -0.57
C GLY A 62 4.45 -0.71 -1.42
N HIS A 63 4.56 0.11 -2.45
CA HIS A 63 5.71 0.33 -3.33
C HIS A 63 6.08 -0.83 -4.25
N THR A 64 6.13 -2.04 -3.75
CA THR A 64 6.51 -3.22 -4.55
C THR A 64 5.28 -4.07 -4.81
N PRO A 65 4.81 -4.15 -6.07
CA PRO A 65 3.64 -4.94 -6.41
C PRO A 65 3.82 -6.42 -6.08
N ARG A 66 2.80 -6.99 -5.44
CA ARG A 66 2.74 -8.42 -5.09
C ARG A 66 1.51 -9.06 -5.72
N PRO A 67 1.52 -10.37 -6.00
CA PRO A 67 0.34 -11.06 -6.53
C PRO A 67 -0.87 -11.03 -5.59
N ALA A 68 -0.62 -10.95 -4.28
CA ALA A 68 -1.64 -10.91 -3.23
C ALA A 68 -1.13 -10.06 -2.06
N VAL A 69 -2.01 -9.67 -1.15
CA VAL A 69 -1.60 -9.13 0.15
C VAL A 69 -0.85 -10.22 0.91
N GLU A 70 0.35 -9.92 1.34
CA GLU A 70 1.28 -10.89 1.93
C GLU A 70 1.80 -10.41 3.28
N CYS A 71 2.07 -11.37 4.17
CA CYS A 71 2.82 -11.13 5.39
C CYS A 71 4.21 -11.78 5.31
N GLN A 72 5.22 -11.02 5.69
CA GLN A 72 6.57 -11.53 5.94
C GLN A 72 7.02 -11.05 7.32
N GLY A 73 6.98 -11.95 8.30
CA GLY A 73 7.22 -11.58 9.70
C GLY A 73 6.26 -10.50 10.18
N HIS A 74 6.80 -9.37 10.59
CA HIS A 74 6.01 -8.20 11.04
C HIS A 74 5.61 -7.25 9.91
N ILE A 75 5.89 -7.59 8.65
CA ILE A 75 5.62 -6.73 7.50
C ILE A 75 4.38 -7.23 6.77
N VAL A 76 3.45 -6.32 6.47
CA VAL A 76 2.27 -6.56 5.62
C VAL A 76 2.44 -5.77 4.33
N MET A 77 2.50 -6.48 3.20
CA MET A 77 2.65 -5.91 1.86
C MET A 77 1.30 -5.85 1.19
N ILE A 78 0.79 -4.63 0.94
CA ILE A 78 -0.57 -4.42 0.44
C ILE A 78 -0.66 -3.89 -0.98
N ASP A 79 0.46 -3.61 -1.64
CA ASP A 79 0.45 -3.21 -3.05
C ASP A 79 0.19 -4.45 -3.93
N THR A 80 -0.98 -4.52 -4.51
CA THR A 80 -1.39 -5.61 -5.39
C THR A 80 -1.51 -5.17 -6.85
N GLY A 81 -0.80 -4.12 -7.21
CA GLY A 81 -0.57 -3.73 -8.60
C GLY A 81 -1.76 -3.07 -9.30
N ALA A 82 -2.61 -2.34 -8.56
CA ALA A 82 -3.80 -1.70 -9.11
C ALA A 82 -3.50 -0.83 -10.35
N VAL A 83 -2.41 -0.06 -10.32
CA VAL A 83 -2.01 0.82 -11.42
C VAL A 83 -1.67 0.04 -12.70
N TYR A 84 -1.31 -1.22 -12.59
CA TYR A 84 -1.01 -2.13 -13.70
C TYR A 84 -2.20 -3.02 -14.09
N GLY A 85 -3.40 -2.70 -13.61
CA GLY A 85 -4.59 -3.52 -13.87
C GLY A 85 -4.81 -4.67 -12.87
N GLY A 86 -4.00 -4.73 -11.81
CA GLY A 86 -4.19 -5.65 -10.69
C GLY A 86 -5.28 -5.18 -9.72
N LEU A 87 -5.20 -5.62 -8.48
CA LEU A 87 -6.16 -5.27 -7.43
C LEU A 87 -5.70 -4.02 -6.66
N LEU A 88 -6.64 -3.17 -6.30
CA LEU A 88 -6.46 -2.17 -5.25
C LEU A 88 -6.87 -2.79 -3.93
N SER A 89 -5.95 -2.86 -2.99
CA SER A 89 -6.15 -3.52 -1.70
C SER A 89 -6.20 -2.51 -0.57
N ALA A 90 -7.11 -2.73 0.36
CA ALA A 90 -7.17 -2.06 1.64
C ALA A 90 -7.03 -3.10 2.76
N PHE A 91 -6.31 -2.75 3.81
CA PHE A 91 -6.03 -3.61 4.94
C PHE A 91 -6.41 -2.92 6.25
N CYS A 92 -7.10 -3.63 7.11
CA CYS A 92 -7.45 -3.17 8.46
C CYS A 92 -6.54 -3.88 9.47
N PRO A 93 -5.58 -3.17 10.10
CA PRO A 93 -4.60 -3.80 10.99
C PRO A 93 -5.20 -4.41 12.26
N GLU A 94 -6.33 -3.88 12.70
CA GLU A 94 -7.01 -4.31 13.92
C GLU A 94 -7.75 -5.64 13.77
N THR A 95 -8.17 -5.97 12.56
CA THR A 95 -8.99 -7.16 12.27
C THR A 95 -8.37 -8.13 11.28
N ASP A 96 -7.26 -7.75 10.65
CA ASP A 96 -6.64 -8.43 9.51
C ASP A 96 -7.55 -8.54 8.27
N ALA A 97 -8.62 -7.74 8.22
CA ALA A 97 -9.52 -7.72 7.08
C ALA A 97 -8.84 -7.11 5.86
N VAL A 98 -9.02 -7.74 4.72
CA VAL A 98 -8.58 -7.28 3.40
C VAL A 98 -9.79 -7.06 2.52
N VAL A 99 -9.90 -5.88 1.92
CA VAL A 99 -10.92 -5.54 0.93
C VAL A 99 -10.21 -5.19 -0.36
N GLN A 100 -10.66 -5.74 -1.47
CA GLN A 100 -10.02 -5.55 -2.76
C GLN A 100 -11.05 -5.22 -3.84
N VAL A 101 -10.64 -4.35 -4.76
CA VAL A 101 -11.36 -4.05 -5.99
C VAL A 101 -10.40 -4.13 -7.18
N HIS A 102 -10.90 -4.43 -8.36
CA HIS A 102 -10.07 -4.40 -9.55
C HIS A 102 -9.61 -2.98 -9.85
N GLY A 103 -8.32 -2.82 -10.16
CA GLY A 103 -7.75 -1.59 -10.68
C GLY A 103 -8.27 -1.29 -12.10
N PRO A 104 -7.92 -0.12 -12.66
CA PRO A 104 -8.35 0.26 -13.99
C PRO A 104 -7.80 -0.73 -15.03
N ARG A 105 -8.69 -1.28 -15.86
CA ARG A 105 -8.29 -2.10 -17.02
C ARG A 105 -8.07 -1.19 -18.24
N VAL A 106 -7.04 -1.45 -18.97
CA VAL A 106 -6.65 -0.65 -20.14
C VAL A 106 -7.60 -0.83 -21.33
N ILE A 107 -8.48 -1.85 -21.34
CA ILE A 107 -9.41 -2.14 -22.46
C ILE A 107 -10.77 -2.65 -21.96
N SER A 108 -11.82 -1.91 -22.31
CA SER A 108 -13.21 -2.31 -22.66
C SER A 108 -13.82 -3.54 -21.92
N GLU A 109 -13.90 -3.56 -20.59
CA GLU A 109 -14.82 -4.46 -19.91
C GLU A 109 -15.88 -3.65 -19.16
N SER A 110 -17.13 -4.18 -19.18
CA SER A 110 -18.25 -3.48 -18.61
C SER A 110 -18.12 -3.28 -17.10
N PRO A 111 -18.70 -2.21 -16.53
CA PRO A 111 -18.69 -1.93 -15.09
C PRO A 111 -19.26 -3.06 -14.21
N ALA A 112 -19.99 -3.99 -14.79
CA ALA A 112 -20.60 -5.12 -14.07
C ALA A 112 -19.60 -6.16 -13.51
N GLN A 113 -18.32 -6.07 -13.84
CA GLN A 113 -17.29 -7.03 -13.39
C GLN A 113 -16.41 -6.49 -12.26
N GLN A 114 -16.61 -5.28 -11.79
CA GLN A 114 -15.95 -4.76 -10.60
C GLN A 114 -16.62 -5.34 -9.35
N ARG A 115 -16.23 -6.56 -9.00
CA ARG A 115 -16.66 -7.17 -7.74
C ARG A 115 -15.68 -6.77 -6.64
N GLU A 116 -16.21 -6.28 -5.55
CA GLU A 116 -15.47 -6.13 -4.30
C GLU A 116 -15.15 -7.53 -3.77
N LEU A 117 -13.88 -7.76 -3.46
CA LEU A 117 -13.41 -8.99 -2.84
C LEU A 117 -13.05 -8.68 -1.39
N ALA A 118 -13.71 -9.34 -0.45
CA ALA A 118 -13.42 -9.20 0.96
C ALA A 118 -12.86 -10.52 1.52
N THR A 119 -11.71 -10.46 2.15
CA THR A 119 -11.03 -11.60 2.76
C THR A 119 -10.38 -11.20 4.08
N ARG A 120 -9.77 -12.16 4.73
CA ARG A 120 -8.95 -11.93 5.91
C ARG A 120 -7.54 -12.43 5.65
N LEU A 121 -6.54 -11.65 6.04
CA LEU A 121 -5.15 -12.02 5.89
C LEU A 121 -4.79 -13.12 6.90
N PRO A 122 -4.27 -14.28 6.44
CA PRO A 122 -3.91 -15.39 7.31
C PRO A 122 -2.49 -15.22 7.89
N CYS A 123 -2.27 -14.14 8.59
CA CYS A 123 -0.97 -13.91 9.25
C CYS A 123 -0.96 -14.45 10.67
#